data_4015e0e9323d95423fd4ed4c27ec766d
#
_entry.id   4015e0e9323d95423fd4ed4c27ec766d
#
_cell.length_a   1.000
_cell.length_b   1.000
_cell.length_c   1.000
_cell.angle_alpha   90.00
_cell.angle_beta   90.00
_cell.angle_gamma   90.00
#
_symmetry.space_group_name_H-M   'P 1'
#
loop_
_entity.id
_entity.type
_entity.pdbx_description
1 polymer ?
#
loop_
_entity_poly.entity_id
_entity_poly.type
_entity_poly.pdbx_seq_one_letter_code
_entity_poly.pdbx_strand_id
1 'polypeptide(L)'
;MTSSNRDEVSIRIRLSPDLLQRIDRAAGERGRQRFIRDAILSKLDEDFPPIVNRLVDEVDELRTRVEYLEEQQSTSVYRGQLNSIADETICRDELDRKILTHFVQYEGATTPELAQELLGSESKRRTILDRIHRLNEAAKKETGSQVLEYEKGLRSGKQGAWWLINKSKIVQ
;
A
#
# COMPACT_ATOMS: atom_id res chain seq x y z
N MET A 1 -11.47 -1.90 61.76
CA MET A 1 -11.80 -2.95 60.75
C MET A 1 -11.40 -2.40 59.39
N THR A 2 -10.20 -2.72 58.96
CA THR A 2 -9.65 -2.29 57.65
C THR A 2 -10.06 -3.31 56.61
N SER A 3 -11.04 -2.93 55.81
CA SER A 3 -11.41 -3.72 54.61
C SER A 3 -10.22 -3.71 53.66
N SER A 4 -9.50 -4.82 53.60
CA SER A 4 -8.45 -5.06 52.62
C SER A 4 -9.12 -5.16 51.24
N ASN A 5 -8.87 -4.16 50.40
CA ASN A 5 -9.29 -4.15 48.99
C ASN A 5 -8.48 -5.22 48.23
N ARG A 6 -9.03 -6.44 48.12
CA ARG A 6 -8.34 -7.62 47.56
C ARG A 6 -8.31 -7.66 46.04
N ASP A 7 -8.90 -6.66 45.38
CA ASP A 7 -9.09 -6.64 43.91
C ASP A 7 -8.17 -5.62 43.19
N GLU A 8 -7.25 -4.97 43.93
CA GLU A 8 -6.31 -4.04 43.28
C GLU A 8 -5.08 -4.79 42.73
N VAL A 9 -4.89 -4.70 41.41
CA VAL A 9 -3.71 -5.23 40.71
C VAL A 9 -2.69 -4.11 40.57
N SER A 10 -1.46 -4.34 41.03
CA SER A 10 -0.37 -3.38 40.89
C SER A 10 0.24 -3.46 39.49
N ILE A 11 0.29 -2.34 38.78
CA ILE A 11 0.89 -2.22 37.44
C ILE A 11 2.12 -1.29 37.55
N ARG A 12 3.22 -1.68 36.93
CA ARG A 12 4.44 -0.86 36.85
C ARG A 12 4.50 -0.16 35.50
N ILE A 13 4.46 1.17 35.48
CA ILE A 13 4.58 2.01 34.30
C ILE A 13 5.95 2.70 34.30
N ARG A 14 6.65 2.70 33.17
CA ARG A 14 7.88 3.47 32.98
C ARG A 14 7.53 4.78 32.27
N LEU A 15 7.88 5.89 32.91
CA LEU A 15 7.64 7.24 32.36
C LEU A 15 9.00 7.90 32.10
N SER A 16 9.05 8.76 31.07
CA SER A 16 10.23 9.60 30.86
C SER A 16 10.39 10.64 32.00
N PRO A 17 11.62 11.07 32.27
CA PRO A 17 11.87 12.08 33.34
C PRO A 17 11.08 13.38 33.11
N ASP A 18 10.95 13.82 31.85
CA ASP A 18 10.21 15.01 31.47
C ASP A 18 8.71 14.87 31.78
N LEU A 19 8.10 13.74 31.42
CA LEU A 19 6.69 13.47 31.71
C LEU A 19 6.45 13.38 33.24
N LEU A 20 7.38 12.76 33.98
CA LEU A 20 7.29 12.68 35.42
C LEU A 20 7.33 14.08 36.07
N GLN A 21 8.22 14.96 35.61
CA GLN A 21 8.29 16.34 36.08
C GLN A 21 7.01 17.14 35.79
N ARG A 22 6.38 16.91 34.64
CA ARG A 22 5.07 17.52 34.32
C ARG A 22 3.97 17.04 35.27
N ILE A 23 3.93 15.75 35.56
CA ILE A 23 2.98 15.18 36.52
C ILE A 23 3.22 15.77 37.92
N ASP A 24 4.47 15.92 38.38
CA ASP A 24 4.80 16.48 39.65
C ASP A 24 4.38 17.94 39.81
N ARG A 25 4.53 18.73 38.75
CA ARG A 25 4.04 20.13 38.73
C ARG A 25 2.52 20.21 38.83
N ALA A 26 1.80 19.24 38.24
CA ALA A 26 0.33 19.24 38.21
C ALA A 26 -0.29 18.68 39.50
N ALA A 27 0.31 17.65 40.09
CA ALA A 27 -0.29 16.87 41.17
C ALA A 27 0.49 16.94 42.52
N GLY A 28 1.72 17.45 42.48
CA GLY A 28 2.67 17.33 43.60
C GLY A 28 3.21 15.90 43.74
N GLU A 29 4.36 15.74 44.42
CA GLU A 29 5.04 14.43 44.53
C GLU A 29 4.18 13.33 45.18
N ARG A 30 3.35 13.68 46.14
CA ARG A 30 2.45 12.72 46.82
C ARG A 30 1.14 12.45 46.05
N GLY A 31 0.80 13.25 45.05
CA GLY A 31 -0.41 13.14 44.24
C GLY A 31 -0.26 12.30 42.98
N ARG A 32 0.94 11.86 42.60
CA ARG A 32 1.25 11.15 41.36
C ARG A 32 0.30 9.98 41.03
N GLN A 33 0.12 9.08 42.01
CA GLN A 33 -0.71 7.89 41.77
C GLN A 33 -2.17 8.25 41.52
N ARG A 34 -2.71 9.19 42.30
CA ARG A 34 -4.07 9.66 42.13
C ARG A 34 -4.24 10.35 40.77
N PHE A 35 -3.33 11.25 40.43
CA PHE A 35 -3.36 11.96 39.15
C PHE A 35 -3.31 11.01 37.96
N ILE A 36 -2.43 9.99 38.01
CA ILE A 36 -2.35 8.98 36.92
C ILE A 36 -3.62 8.15 36.86
N ARG A 37 -4.16 7.73 38.03
CA ARG A 37 -5.43 6.97 38.06
C ARG A 37 -6.58 7.79 37.50
N ASP A 38 -6.73 9.05 37.93
CA ASP A 38 -7.79 9.93 37.49
C ASP A 38 -7.68 10.22 35.95
N ALA A 39 -6.45 10.39 35.44
CA ALA A 39 -6.22 10.55 34.00
C ALA A 39 -6.58 9.30 33.19
N ILE A 40 -6.27 8.11 33.73
CA ILE A 40 -6.65 6.83 33.08
C ILE A 40 -8.17 6.66 33.09
N LEU A 41 -8.82 6.92 34.22
CA LEU A 41 -10.29 6.83 34.33
C LEU A 41 -10.95 7.84 33.40
N SER A 42 -10.50 9.10 33.40
CA SER A 42 -10.99 10.12 32.47
C SER A 42 -10.85 9.68 31.01
N LYS A 43 -9.74 9.01 30.66
CA LYS A 43 -9.53 8.53 29.30
C LYS A 43 -10.35 7.30 28.93
N LEU A 44 -10.66 6.45 29.89
CA LEU A 44 -11.54 5.29 29.71
C LEU A 44 -13.02 5.68 29.69
N ASP A 45 -13.39 6.72 30.48
CA ASP A 45 -14.74 7.24 30.58
C ASP A 45 -15.02 8.35 29.56
N GLU A 46 -14.00 8.77 28.76
CA GLU A 46 -14.20 9.64 27.61
C GLU A 46 -14.96 8.87 26.53
N ASP A 47 -16.28 8.85 26.64
CA ASP A 47 -17.15 8.66 25.49
C ASP A 47 -16.81 9.79 24.49
N PHE A 48 -16.21 9.43 23.38
CA PHE A 48 -15.98 10.42 22.30
C PHE A 48 -17.34 11.10 22.02
N PRO A 49 -17.37 12.43 21.91
CA PRO A 49 -18.59 13.09 21.51
C PRO A 49 -19.21 12.36 20.33
N PRO A 50 -20.53 12.16 20.28
CA PRO A 50 -21.19 11.39 19.20
C PRO A 50 -20.79 11.84 17.80
N ILE A 51 -20.38 13.11 17.67
CA ILE A 51 -19.86 13.69 16.41
C ILE A 51 -18.52 13.07 16.01
N VAL A 52 -17.64 12.74 16.97
CA VAL A 52 -16.33 12.12 16.68
C VAL A 52 -16.52 10.69 16.20
N ASN A 53 -17.38 9.90 16.85
CA ASN A 53 -17.72 8.55 16.40
C ASN A 53 -18.28 8.59 14.98
N ARG A 54 -19.20 9.52 14.71
CA ARG A 54 -19.77 9.70 13.36
C ARG A 54 -18.72 10.07 12.31
N LEU A 55 -17.76 10.92 12.66
CA LEU A 55 -16.65 11.27 11.76
C LEU A 55 -15.70 10.10 11.51
N VAL A 56 -15.44 9.26 12.51
CA VAL A 56 -14.65 8.04 12.34
C VAL A 56 -15.35 7.07 11.39
N ASP A 57 -16.65 6.83 11.59
CA ASP A 57 -17.46 5.97 10.71
C ASP A 57 -17.46 6.50 9.26
N GLU A 58 -17.63 7.83 9.07
CA GLU A 58 -17.61 8.47 7.75
C GLU A 58 -16.24 8.37 7.07
N VAL A 59 -15.15 8.52 7.83
CA VAL A 59 -13.77 8.34 7.31
C VAL A 59 -13.54 6.90 6.87
N ASP A 60 -14.00 5.91 7.62
CA ASP A 60 -13.83 4.50 7.27
C ASP A 60 -14.70 4.13 6.05
N GLU A 61 -15.91 4.67 5.93
CA GLU A 61 -16.74 4.52 4.73
C GLU A 61 -16.07 5.15 3.49
N LEU A 62 -15.54 6.36 3.64
CA LEU A 62 -14.82 7.04 2.55
C LEU A 62 -13.57 6.29 2.11
N ARG A 63 -12.80 5.73 3.04
CA ARG A 63 -11.63 4.89 2.73
C ARG A 63 -12.04 3.67 1.91
N THR A 64 -13.04 2.93 2.35
CA THR A 64 -13.55 1.77 1.63
C THR A 64 -14.02 2.14 0.21
N ARG A 65 -14.67 3.31 0.08
CA ARG A 65 -15.14 3.80 -1.22
C ARG A 65 -14.00 4.24 -2.13
N VAL A 66 -12.95 4.85 -1.57
CA VAL A 66 -11.73 5.22 -2.33
C VAL A 66 -11.02 3.95 -2.82
N GLU A 67 -10.79 2.96 -1.96
CA GLU A 67 -10.19 1.68 -2.35
C GLU A 67 -10.98 1.00 -3.48
N TYR A 68 -12.30 0.98 -3.38
CA TYR A 68 -13.16 0.42 -4.44
C TYR A 68 -13.06 1.20 -5.76
N LEU A 69 -13.02 2.54 -5.69
CA LEU A 69 -12.89 3.37 -6.89
C LEU A 69 -11.50 3.26 -7.52
N GLU A 70 -10.44 3.18 -6.72
CA GLU A 70 -9.07 2.96 -7.19
C GLU A 70 -8.95 1.59 -7.88
N GLU A 71 -9.56 0.55 -7.34
CA GLU A 71 -9.60 -0.77 -7.96
C GLU A 71 -10.37 -0.75 -9.28
N GLN A 72 -11.53 -0.11 -9.33
CA GLN A 72 -12.30 0.07 -10.56
C GLN A 72 -11.57 0.93 -11.59
N GLN A 73 -10.96 2.02 -11.16
CA GLN A 73 -10.24 2.93 -12.05
C GLN A 73 -8.99 2.27 -12.62
N SER A 74 -8.24 1.50 -11.82
CA SER A 74 -7.12 0.70 -12.32
C SER A 74 -7.57 -0.26 -13.42
N THR A 75 -8.69 -0.94 -13.23
CA THR A 75 -9.23 -1.91 -14.20
C THR A 75 -9.73 -1.24 -15.48
N SER A 76 -10.33 -0.04 -15.40
CA SER A 76 -10.88 0.67 -16.57
C SER A 76 -9.82 1.43 -17.37
N VAL A 77 -8.82 2.01 -16.71
CA VAL A 77 -7.69 2.69 -17.37
C VAL A 77 -6.85 1.68 -18.14
N TYR A 78 -6.72 0.45 -17.63
CA TYR A 78 -5.98 -0.61 -18.30
C TYR A 78 -6.64 -1.07 -19.60
N ARG A 79 -7.97 -1.09 -19.71
CA ARG A 79 -8.67 -1.57 -20.91
C ARG A 79 -8.67 -0.60 -22.09
N GLY A 80 -8.53 0.71 -21.84
CA GLY A 80 -8.61 1.72 -22.90
C GLY A 80 -7.29 2.04 -23.60
N GLN A 81 -6.15 1.55 -23.10
CA GLN A 81 -4.82 1.88 -23.63
C GLN A 81 -4.25 0.84 -24.59
N LEU A 82 -4.66 -0.41 -24.46
CA LEU A 82 -4.23 -1.50 -25.32
C LEU A 82 -5.18 -1.64 -26.50
N ASN A 83 -4.62 -1.95 -27.68
CA ASN A 83 -5.44 -2.30 -28.84
C ASN A 83 -6.02 -3.72 -28.70
N SER A 84 -7.00 -4.07 -29.54
CA SER A 84 -7.67 -5.38 -29.50
C SER A 84 -6.69 -6.57 -29.63
N ILE A 85 -5.64 -6.42 -30.45
CA ILE A 85 -4.62 -7.47 -30.61
C ILE A 85 -3.87 -7.70 -29.31
N ALA A 86 -3.44 -6.64 -28.62
CA ALA A 86 -2.74 -6.76 -27.36
C ALA A 86 -3.64 -7.35 -26.26
N ASP A 87 -4.89 -6.91 -26.18
CA ASP A 87 -5.82 -7.33 -25.14
C ASP A 87 -6.31 -8.78 -25.33
N GLU A 88 -6.62 -9.20 -26.55
CA GLU A 88 -7.26 -10.49 -26.83
C GLU A 88 -6.27 -11.62 -27.14
N THR A 89 -5.13 -11.29 -27.79
CA THR A 89 -4.20 -12.32 -28.29
C THR A 89 -2.88 -12.38 -27.52
N ILE A 90 -2.36 -11.23 -27.07
CA ILE A 90 -1.07 -11.17 -26.35
C ILE A 90 -1.28 -11.41 -24.85
N CYS A 91 -2.28 -10.74 -24.25
CA CYS A 91 -2.60 -10.88 -22.84
C CYS A 91 -3.47 -12.11 -22.58
N ARG A 92 -3.07 -12.99 -21.65
CA ARG A 92 -3.86 -14.15 -21.23
C ARG A 92 -4.77 -13.85 -20.05
N ASP A 93 -4.32 -12.98 -19.18
CA ASP A 93 -5.01 -12.66 -17.93
C ASP A 93 -4.79 -11.18 -17.53
N GLU A 94 -5.42 -10.80 -16.43
CA GLU A 94 -5.38 -9.44 -15.92
C GLU A 94 -3.96 -8.98 -15.54
N LEU A 95 -3.11 -9.87 -15.05
CA LEU A 95 -1.73 -9.51 -14.70
C LEU A 95 -0.92 -9.14 -15.96
N ASP A 96 -1.12 -9.82 -17.06
CA ASP A 96 -0.48 -9.50 -18.33
C ASP A 96 -0.89 -8.11 -18.82
N ARG A 97 -2.19 -7.80 -18.71
CA ARG A 97 -2.73 -6.47 -19.03
C ARG A 97 -2.09 -5.40 -18.16
N LYS A 98 -2.03 -5.63 -16.85
CA LYS A 98 -1.41 -4.70 -15.90
C LYS A 98 0.06 -4.45 -16.22
N ILE A 99 0.82 -5.49 -16.56
CA ILE A 99 2.23 -5.37 -16.96
C ILE A 99 2.36 -4.50 -18.22
N LEU A 100 1.64 -4.80 -19.30
CA LEU A 100 1.73 -4.02 -20.53
C LEU A 100 1.29 -2.58 -20.35
N THR A 101 0.22 -2.35 -19.64
CA THR A 101 -0.28 -0.99 -19.38
C THR A 101 0.67 -0.19 -18.51
N HIS A 102 1.30 -0.80 -17.49
CA HIS A 102 2.34 -0.15 -16.72
C HIS A 102 3.46 0.37 -17.65
N PHE A 103 3.92 -0.44 -18.61
CA PHE A 103 4.94 0.00 -19.58
C PHE A 103 4.44 1.05 -20.56
N VAL A 104 3.17 1.08 -20.88
CA VAL A 104 2.58 2.15 -21.71
C VAL A 104 2.60 3.49 -20.98
N GLN A 105 2.37 3.48 -19.66
CA GLN A 105 2.33 4.68 -18.82
C GLN A 105 3.72 5.18 -18.39
N TYR A 106 4.59 4.29 -17.97
CA TYR A 106 5.84 4.63 -17.28
C TYR A 106 7.12 4.36 -18.10
N GLU A 107 6.99 3.99 -19.38
CA GLU A 107 8.06 3.74 -20.35
C GLU A 107 9.04 2.63 -19.96
N GLY A 108 9.43 2.50 -18.69
CA GLY A 108 10.39 1.48 -18.24
C GLY A 108 10.27 1.17 -16.75
N ALA A 109 10.55 -0.10 -16.38
CA ALA A 109 10.54 -0.56 -15.00
C ALA A 109 11.54 -1.69 -14.75
N THR A 110 12.05 -1.78 -13.54
CA THR A 110 12.82 -2.95 -13.10
C THR A 110 11.87 -4.07 -12.66
N THR A 111 12.33 -5.31 -12.74
CA THR A 111 11.52 -6.46 -12.32
C THR A 111 11.10 -6.42 -10.85
N PRO A 112 11.95 -5.98 -9.88
CA PRO A 112 11.54 -5.80 -8.49
C PRO A 112 10.47 -4.71 -8.31
N GLU A 113 10.60 -3.55 -8.99
CA GLU A 113 9.59 -2.48 -8.95
C GLU A 113 8.22 -3.00 -9.40
N LEU A 114 8.17 -3.68 -10.56
CA LEU A 114 6.93 -4.29 -11.07
C LEU A 114 6.35 -5.33 -10.11
N ALA A 115 7.21 -6.15 -9.48
CA ALA A 115 6.74 -7.16 -8.53
C ALA A 115 6.16 -6.53 -7.27
N GLN A 116 6.77 -5.44 -6.78
CA GLN A 116 6.25 -4.71 -5.63
C GLN A 116 4.92 -4.03 -5.96
N GLU A 117 4.85 -3.35 -7.11
CA GLU A 117 3.66 -2.58 -7.50
C GLU A 117 2.46 -3.46 -7.88
N LEU A 118 2.68 -4.49 -8.72
CA LEU A 118 1.60 -5.31 -9.26
C LEU A 118 1.22 -6.51 -8.38
N LEU A 119 2.14 -6.99 -7.54
CA LEU A 119 1.95 -8.21 -6.73
C LEU A 119 2.15 -7.96 -5.22
N GLY A 120 2.48 -6.73 -4.82
CA GLY A 120 2.68 -6.33 -3.42
C GLY A 120 3.94 -6.92 -2.77
N SER A 121 4.88 -7.51 -3.55
CA SER A 121 6.10 -8.10 -2.99
C SER A 121 7.21 -8.25 -4.03
N GLU A 122 8.39 -7.70 -3.74
CA GLU A 122 9.61 -7.86 -4.57
C GLU A 122 10.05 -9.31 -4.73
N SER A 123 9.73 -10.20 -3.77
CA SER A 123 10.10 -11.62 -3.85
C SER A 123 9.45 -12.33 -5.04
N LYS A 124 8.35 -11.80 -5.56
CA LYS A 124 7.62 -12.32 -6.74
C LYS A 124 8.22 -11.88 -8.09
N ARG A 125 9.43 -11.30 -8.10
CA ARG A 125 10.13 -10.86 -9.32
C ARG A 125 10.26 -11.95 -10.40
N ARG A 126 10.38 -13.21 -10.02
CA ARG A 126 10.46 -14.33 -10.97
C ARG A 126 9.16 -14.50 -11.74
N THR A 127 8.02 -14.37 -11.06
CA THR A 127 6.71 -14.41 -11.71
C THR A 127 6.58 -13.33 -12.77
N ILE A 128 7.00 -12.10 -12.46
CA ILE A 128 6.99 -10.98 -13.42
C ILE A 128 7.91 -11.28 -14.61
N LEU A 129 9.12 -11.79 -14.36
CA LEU A 129 10.07 -12.11 -15.42
C LEU A 129 9.51 -13.18 -16.39
N ASP A 130 8.94 -14.26 -15.85
CA ASP A 130 8.32 -15.32 -16.64
C ASP A 130 7.13 -14.78 -17.49
N ARG A 131 6.37 -13.83 -16.92
CA ARG A 131 5.28 -13.14 -17.63
C ARG A 131 5.79 -12.25 -18.78
N ILE A 132 6.84 -11.46 -18.54
CA ILE A 132 7.45 -10.62 -19.57
C ILE A 132 7.98 -11.47 -20.75
N HIS A 133 8.65 -12.58 -20.47
CA HIS A 133 9.11 -13.47 -21.53
C HIS A 133 7.96 -14.03 -22.33
N ARG A 134 6.91 -14.48 -21.67
CA ARG A 134 5.71 -15.00 -22.36
C ARG A 134 5.00 -13.93 -23.21
N LEU A 135 4.88 -12.70 -22.69
CA LEU A 135 4.31 -11.57 -23.43
C LEU A 135 5.12 -11.27 -24.69
N ASN A 136 6.44 -11.30 -24.60
CA ASN A 136 7.33 -11.10 -25.75
C ASN A 136 7.19 -12.22 -26.79
N GLU A 137 7.06 -13.47 -26.35
CA GLU A 137 6.82 -14.60 -27.27
C GLU A 137 5.46 -14.49 -27.97
N ALA A 138 4.41 -14.15 -27.23
CA ALA A 138 3.08 -13.94 -27.81
C ALA A 138 3.09 -12.76 -28.78
N ALA A 139 3.67 -11.63 -28.40
CA ALA A 139 3.78 -10.47 -29.27
C ALA A 139 4.59 -10.76 -30.53
N LYS A 140 5.69 -11.48 -30.41
CA LYS A 140 6.51 -11.88 -31.58
C LYS A 140 5.72 -12.77 -32.54
N LYS A 141 4.88 -13.66 -32.02
CA LYS A 141 4.04 -14.54 -32.84
C LYS A 141 2.97 -13.75 -33.59
N GLU A 142 2.29 -12.80 -32.93
CA GLU A 142 1.16 -12.07 -33.48
C GLU A 142 1.58 -10.85 -34.33
N THR A 143 2.62 -10.13 -33.91
CA THR A 143 3.05 -8.87 -34.53
C THR A 143 4.40 -8.93 -35.24
N GLY A 144 5.09 -10.08 -35.15
CA GLY A 144 6.42 -10.29 -35.73
C GLY A 144 7.58 -9.69 -34.94
N SER A 145 7.34 -9.04 -33.79
CA SER A 145 8.38 -8.41 -32.98
C SER A 145 8.07 -8.44 -31.48
N GLN A 146 9.13 -8.37 -30.67
CA GLN A 146 8.99 -8.20 -29.22
C GLN A 146 8.46 -6.81 -28.89
N VAL A 147 7.81 -6.68 -27.74
CA VAL A 147 7.27 -5.41 -27.24
C VAL A 147 8.02 -4.89 -26.01
N LEU A 148 8.75 -5.76 -25.31
CA LEU A 148 9.55 -5.39 -24.14
C LEU A 148 11.00 -5.82 -24.35
N GLU A 149 11.96 -4.91 -24.08
CA GLU A 149 13.41 -5.13 -24.21
C GLU A 149 14.07 -4.88 -22.87
N TYR A 150 15.03 -5.74 -22.51
CA TYR A 150 15.83 -5.59 -21.29
C TYR A 150 17.14 -4.86 -21.57
N GLU A 151 17.39 -3.78 -20.86
CA GLU A 151 18.61 -3.00 -20.93
C GLU A 151 19.37 -3.06 -19.60
N LYS A 152 20.63 -3.53 -19.66
CA LYS A 152 21.48 -3.63 -18.45
C LYS A 152 22.05 -2.27 -18.00
N GLY A 153 22.11 -1.32 -18.93
CA GLY A 153 22.67 0.01 -18.71
C GLY A 153 21.81 0.88 -17.79
N LEU A 154 22.33 2.07 -17.49
CA LEU A 154 21.56 3.12 -16.83
C LEU A 154 20.78 3.91 -17.91
N ARG A 155 19.46 3.85 -17.83
CA ARG A 155 18.59 4.62 -18.70
C ARG A 155 17.47 5.26 -17.86
N SER A 156 17.26 6.55 -18.01
CA SER A 156 16.25 7.32 -17.27
C SER A 156 16.30 7.09 -15.75
N GLY A 157 17.52 6.96 -15.17
CA GLY A 157 17.71 6.74 -13.74
C GLY A 157 17.50 5.29 -13.25
N LYS A 158 17.13 4.36 -14.13
CA LYS A 158 16.92 2.93 -13.80
C LYS A 158 18.06 2.08 -14.37
N GLN A 159 18.62 1.20 -13.55
CA GLN A 159 19.66 0.25 -13.93
C GLN A 159 19.06 -1.15 -14.03
N GLY A 160 19.31 -1.84 -15.16
CA GLY A 160 18.81 -3.19 -15.37
C GLY A 160 17.27 -3.25 -15.45
N ALA A 161 16.68 -2.48 -16.34
CA ALA A 161 15.25 -2.33 -16.50
C ALA A 161 14.74 -2.86 -17.84
N TRP A 162 13.45 -3.17 -17.88
CA TRP A 162 12.69 -3.47 -19.08
C TRP A 162 12.08 -2.19 -19.65
N TRP A 163 12.05 -2.10 -20.98
CA TRP A 163 11.56 -0.93 -21.70
C TRP A 163 10.57 -1.34 -22.77
N LEU A 164 9.52 -0.52 -22.90
CA LEU A 164 8.56 -0.71 -23.98
C LEU A 164 9.19 -0.31 -25.32
N ILE A 165 9.20 -1.24 -26.25
CA ILE A 165 9.56 -1.03 -27.65
C ILE A 165 8.34 -1.31 -28.52
N ASN A 166 8.32 -0.78 -29.74
CA ASN A 166 7.22 -1.02 -30.70
C ASN A 166 5.81 -0.69 -30.15
N LYS A 167 5.71 0.42 -29.37
CA LYS A 167 4.47 0.89 -28.72
C LYS A 167 3.26 0.92 -29.68
N SER A 168 3.47 1.33 -30.93
CA SER A 168 2.41 1.43 -31.94
C SER A 168 1.74 0.10 -32.30
N LYS A 169 2.34 -1.05 -31.93
CA LYS A 169 1.76 -2.37 -32.18
C LYS A 169 0.79 -2.84 -31.10
N ILE A 170 0.81 -2.22 -29.93
CA ILE A 170 0.03 -2.64 -28.76
C ILE A 170 -0.90 -1.55 -28.21
N VAL A 171 -0.74 -0.31 -28.68
CA VAL A 171 -1.56 0.85 -28.26
C VAL A 171 -2.44 1.29 -29.44
N GLN A 172 -3.63 1.80 -29.10
CA GLN A 172 -4.54 2.40 -30.10
C GLN A 172 -3.98 3.69 -30.68
#